data_2bd59a8cd5d568c1877995cc2aa47185
#
_entry.id   2bd59a8cd5d568c1877995cc2aa47185
#
_cell.length_a   1.000
_cell.length_b   1.000
_cell.length_c   1.000
_cell.angle_alpha   90.00
_cell.angle_beta   90.00
_cell.angle_gamma   90.00
#
_symmetry.space_group_name_H-M   'P 1'
#
loop_
_entity.id
_entity.type
_entity.pdbx_description
1 polymer ?
#
loop_
_entity_poly.entity_id
_entity_poly.type
_entity_poly.pdbx_seq_one_letter_code
_entity_poly.pdbx_strand_id
1 'polypeptide(L)'
;GTQTIPHLVPENAVPNGARYKVNRSDETRLFYVAVTRAQKYLYVSYAPGDSKLYKKPSDFYLHCTASTWMSTTDEGLPAVARLTPTPKLETPNIAISFSELKYLIECPYQFKLRFMYGFNPPIHEALGYGKGLHDVLSEMHKRALAGDVPTKAEIESLVDRHLHTPYAYPTLREQLRESAIKAIDRYFDRHGDDLTRTIHSEKVIEVEISPGVTVNGRIDLIKSLETGETAIVDFKSTQAS
;
A
#
# COMPACT_ATOMS: atom_id res chain seq x y z
N GLY A 1 20.87 -8.51 13.54
CA GLY A 1 21.22 -9.78 14.16
C GLY A 1 20.14 -10.78 13.93
N THR A 2 20.50 -12.01 13.66
CA THR A 2 19.60 -13.15 13.43
C THR A 2 18.96 -13.68 14.72
N GLN A 3 19.24 -13.07 15.85
CA GLN A 3 18.43 -13.27 17.03
C GLN A 3 17.24 -12.35 16.91
N THR A 4 16.08 -12.96 16.77
CA THR A 4 14.81 -12.34 17.09
C THR A 4 15.03 -11.62 18.41
N ILE A 5 15.23 -10.31 18.37
CA ILE A 5 15.13 -9.52 19.59
C ILE A 5 13.77 -9.88 20.10
N PRO A 6 13.62 -10.53 21.27
CA PRO A 6 12.32 -10.79 21.81
C PRO A 6 11.62 -9.45 21.79
N HIS A 7 10.57 -9.34 20.99
CA HIS A 7 9.90 -8.09 20.77
C HIS A 7 9.63 -7.48 22.13
N LEU A 8 9.90 -6.18 22.25
CA LEU A 8 9.56 -5.43 23.46
C LEU A 8 8.10 -5.62 23.85
N VAL A 9 7.28 -6.11 22.89
CA VAL A 9 5.88 -6.46 23.08
C VAL A 9 5.73 -7.97 22.96
N PRO A 10 5.38 -8.69 24.03
CA PRO A 10 5.11 -10.13 24.00
C PRO A 10 3.95 -10.46 23.05
N GLU A 11 4.01 -11.61 22.35
CA GLU A 11 2.96 -12.03 21.41
C GLU A 11 1.54 -12.03 22.02
N ASN A 12 1.44 -12.35 23.31
CA ASN A 12 0.16 -12.38 24.03
C ASN A 12 -0.34 -11.01 24.47
N ALA A 13 0.47 -9.96 24.33
CA ALA A 13 0.08 -8.58 24.69
C ALA A 13 -0.58 -7.81 23.55
N VAL A 14 -0.61 -8.38 22.34
CA VAL A 14 -1.25 -7.77 21.17
C VAL A 14 -2.19 -8.76 20.49
N PRO A 15 -3.35 -8.32 20.01
CA PRO A 15 -4.21 -9.14 19.18
C PRO A 15 -3.47 -9.66 17.96
N ASN A 16 -3.57 -10.97 17.68
CA ASN A 16 -2.89 -11.61 16.55
C ASN A 16 -1.35 -11.43 16.53
N GLY A 17 -0.70 -11.59 17.67
CA GLY A 17 0.76 -11.42 17.82
C GLY A 17 1.59 -12.19 16.81
N ALA A 18 1.11 -13.33 16.32
CA ALA A 18 1.75 -14.11 15.26
C ALA A 18 1.96 -13.32 13.94
N ARG A 19 1.18 -12.26 13.68
CA ARG A 19 1.35 -11.37 12.51
C ARG A 19 2.64 -10.55 12.56
N TYR A 20 3.14 -10.31 13.74
CA TYR A 20 4.33 -9.49 13.99
C TYR A 20 5.59 -10.34 14.08
N LYS A 21 5.49 -11.65 13.75
CA LYS A 21 6.68 -12.51 13.60
C LYS A 21 7.44 -12.09 12.34
N VAL A 22 8.54 -11.41 12.55
CA VAL A 22 9.47 -11.02 11.50
C VAL A 22 10.36 -12.23 11.16
N ASN A 23 10.48 -12.56 9.90
CA ASN A 23 11.41 -13.56 9.42
C ASN A 23 12.67 -12.91 8.84
N ARG A 24 13.72 -13.72 8.62
CA ARG A 24 14.99 -13.22 8.07
C ARG A 24 14.82 -12.54 6.69
N SER A 25 13.88 -12.98 5.90
CA SER A 25 13.61 -12.38 4.59
C SER A 25 13.07 -10.95 4.72
N ASP A 26 12.22 -10.69 5.71
CA ASP A 26 11.68 -9.35 5.97
C ASP A 26 12.77 -8.42 6.50
N GLU A 27 13.63 -8.90 7.39
CA GLU A 27 14.81 -8.14 7.85
C GLU A 27 15.76 -7.82 6.70
N THR A 28 15.99 -8.77 5.80
CA THR A 28 16.84 -8.55 4.61
C THR A 28 16.24 -7.48 3.70
N ARG A 29 14.94 -7.51 3.46
CA ARG A 29 14.23 -6.48 2.67
C ARG A 29 14.34 -5.12 3.33
N LEU A 30 14.13 -5.06 4.65
CA LEU A 30 14.23 -3.81 5.40
C LEU A 30 15.66 -3.25 5.34
N PHE A 31 16.67 -4.09 5.51
CA PHE A 31 18.06 -3.68 5.40
C PHE A 31 18.38 -3.20 3.96
N TYR A 32 17.94 -3.92 2.93
CA TYR A 32 18.09 -3.49 1.54
C TYR A 32 17.48 -2.11 1.30
N VAL A 33 16.25 -1.89 1.75
CA VAL A 33 15.60 -0.59 1.65
C VAL A 33 16.41 0.49 2.37
N ALA A 34 16.93 0.21 3.57
CA ALA A 34 17.72 1.17 4.33
C ALA A 34 19.00 1.58 3.59
N VAL A 35 19.78 0.61 3.08
CA VAL A 35 21.05 0.91 2.38
C VAL A 35 20.84 1.61 1.04
N THR A 36 19.74 1.30 0.34
CA THR A 36 19.40 1.93 -0.94
C THR A 36 18.82 3.33 -0.82
N ARG A 37 18.54 3.83 0.39
CA ARG A 37 18.12 5.22 0.62
C ARG A 37 19.27 6.22 0.52
N ALA A 38 20.50 5.76 0.67
CA ALA A 38 21.65 6.64 0.55
C ALA A 38 21.81 7.14 -0.90
N GLN A 39 21.82 8.45 -1.09
CA GLN A 39 22.02 9.06 -2.40
C GLN A 39 23.50 9.25 -2.75
N LYS A 40 24.34 9.53 -1.75
CA LYS A 40 25.74 9.85 -1.98
C LYS A 40 26.69 9.11 -1.03
N TYR A 41 26.37 9.05 0.23
CA TYR A 41 27.18 8.41 1.26
C TYR A 41 26.36 7.45 2.08
N LEU A 42 26.92 6.28 2.35
CA LEU A 42 26.35 5.28 3.24
C LEU A 42 27.35 5.00 4.35
N TYR A 43 26.95 5.19 5.60
CA TYR A 43 27.71 4.85 6.78
C TYR A 43 27.00 3.71 7.50
N VAL A 44 27.73 2.63 7.72
CA VAL A 44 27.23 1.49 8.49
C VAL A 44 28.12 1.35 9.71
N SER A 45 27.55 1.43 10.90
CA SER A 45 28.31 1.39 12.16
C SER A 45 27.83 0.23 13.04
N TYR A 46 28.73 -0.22 13.87
CA TYR A 46 28.47 -1.17 14.92
C TYR A 46 29.11 -0.64 16.21
N ALA A 47 28.33 -0.58 17.29
CA ALA A 47 28.81 -0.24 18.61
C ALA A 47 28.90 -1.51 19.43
N PRO A 48 30.12 -1.96 19.84
CA PRO A 48 30.27 -3.05 20.81
C PRO A 48 29.73 -2.57 22.15
N GLY A 49 28.66 -3.19 22.62
CA GLY A 49 28.03 -2.83 23.89
C GLY A 49 28.40 -3.82 24.99
N ASP A 50 28.31 -3.38 26.23
CA ASP A 50 28.50 -4.23 27.43
C ASP A 50 27.28 -5.13 27.68
N SER A 51 26.21 -4.91 26.98
CA SER A 51 24.95 -5.70 27.05
C SER A 51 25.14 -7.09 26.45
N LYS A 52 24.59 -8.11 27.10
CA LYS A 52 24.58 -9.48 26.58
C LYS A 52 23.88 -9.60 25.21
N LEU A 53 23.03 -8.65 24.86
CA LEU A 53 22.22 -8.65 23.65
C LEU A 53 22.97 -8.13 22.40
N TYR A 54 24.02 -7.33 22.56
CA TYR A 54 24.69 -6.64 21.45
C TYR A 54 26.19 -6.93 21.34
N LYS A 55 26.63 -8.11 21.82
CA LYS A 55 28.04 -8.47 21.82
C LYS A 55 28.64 -8.74 20.45
N LYS A 56 27.83 -9.04 19.46
CA LYS A 56 28.29 -9.42 18.12
C LYS A 56 27.67 -8.54 17.07
N PRO A 57 28.41 -8.14 16.03
CA PRO A 57 27.84 -7.45 14.87
C PRO A 57 26.83 -8.36 14.16
N SER A 58 25.88 -7.76 13.49
CA SER A 58 24.92 -8.49 12.68
C SER A 58 25.60 -9.06 11.41
N ASP A 59 25.02 -10.14 10.86
CA ASP A 59 25.50 -10.69 9.59
C ASP A 59 25.44 -9.64 8.46
N PHE A 60 24.47 -8.74 8.48
CA PHE A 60 24.36 -7.65 7.52
C PHE A 60 25.56 -6.69 7.60
N TYR A 61 25.97 -6.33 8.82
CA TYR A 61 27.17 -5.52 9.03
C TYR A 61 28.41 -6.23 8.50
N LEU A 62 28.59 -7.52 8.84
CA LEU A 62 29.72 -8.31 8.39
C LEU A 62 29.77 -8.46 6.86
N HIS A 63 28.64 -8.65 6.21
CA HIS A 63 28.57 -8.67 4.74
C HIS A 63 28.96 -7.33 4.12
N CYS A 64 28.51 -6.22 4.71
CA CYS A 64 28.90 -4.90 4.23
C CYS A 64 30.43 -4.67 4.38
N THR A 65 30.98 -4.96 5.54
CA THR A 65 32.41 -4.72 5.81
C THR A 65 33.35 -5.66 5.04
N ALA A 66 32.86 -6.85 4.66
CA ALA A 66 33.61 -7.76 3.79
C ALA A 66 33.61 -7.34 2.29
N SER A 67 32.86 -6.32 1.95
CA SER A 67 32.69 -5.86 0.57
C SER A 67 33.86 -4.98 0.14
N THR A 68 34.39 -5.20 -1.06
CA THR A 68 35.57 -4.46 -1.59
C THR A 68 35.27 -2.99 -1.91
N TRP A 69 34.00 -2.61 -1.99
CA TRP A 69 33.56 -1.24 -2.25
C TRP A 69 33.30 -0.42 -0.97
N MET A 70 33.43 -1.04 0.21
CA MET A 70 33.34 -0.35 1.50
C MET A 70 34.73 -0.25 2.15
N SER A 71 35.07 0.95 2.63
CA SER A 71 36.24 1.15 3.49
C SER A 71 35.82 1.12 4.95
N THR A 72 36.61 0.41 5.77
CA THR A 72 36.41 0.32 7.22
C THR A 72 37.41 1.24 7.90
N THR A 73 36.96 2.02 8.91
CA THR A 73 37.83 2.84 9.75
C THR A 73 37.38 2.76 11.21
N ASP A 74 38.32 2.71 12.11
CA ASP A 74 38.07 2.77 13.54
C ASP A 74 38.29 4.20 14.10
N GLU A 75 38.74 5.13 13.28
CA GLU A 75 39.06 6.53 13.66
C GLU A 75 37.88 7.48 13.67
N GLY A 76 36.66 6.96 13.67
CA GLY A 76 35.45 7.77 13.61
C GLY A 76 35.05 8.15 12.17
N LEU A 77 33.97 8.88 12.07
CA LEU A 77 33.45 9.27 10.75
C LEU A 77 34.37 10.33 10.10
N PRO A 78 34.77 10.14 8.84
CA PRO A 78 35.55 11.16 8.13
C PRO A 78 34.75 12.47 8.05
N ALA A 79 35.45 13.57 8.11
CA ALA A 79 34.83 14.88 7.90
C ALA A 79 34.24 14.94 6.48
N VAL A 80 32.94 14.83 6.39
CA VAL A 80 32.22 14.94 5.11
C VAL A 80 31.92 16.38 4.84
N ALA A 81 32.33 16.90 3.69
CA ALA A 81 31.93 18.22 3.26
C ALA A 81 30.39 18.31 3.23
N ARG A 82 29.86 19.36 3.88
CA ARG A 82 28.41 19.61 3.82
C ARG A 82 28.01 19.73 2.36
N LEU A 83 27.02 18.93 1.97
CA LEU A 83 26.41 19.09 0.66
C LEU A 83 25.80 20.47 0.56
N THR A 84 26.11 21.18 -0.50
CA THR A 84 25.41 22.43 -0.81
C THR A 84 23.95 22.09 -1.04
N PRO A 85 23.01 22.70 -0.30
CA PRO A 85 21.60 22.45 -0.53
C PRO A 85 21.25 22.77 -1.98
N THR A 86 20.55 21.87 -2.65
CA THR A 86 19.97 22.17 -3.97
C THR A 86 18.99 23.32 -3.78
N PRO A 87 19.09 24.43 -4.55
CA PRO A 87 18.11 25.49 -4.49
C PRO A 87 16.70 24.90 -4.65
N LYS A 88 15.77 25.29 -3.78
CA LYS A 88 14.36 24.94 -3.98
C LYS A 88 13.89 25.64 -5.25
N LEU A 89 13.23 24.90 -6.12
CA LEU A 89 12.49 25.51 -7.22
C LEU A 89 11.46 26.48 -6.65
N GLU A 90 11.38 27.67 -7.22
CA GLU A 90 10.43 28.71 -6.76
C GLU A 90 8.97 28.26 -6.90
N THR A 91 8.70 27.39 -7.86
CA THR A 91 7.39 26.73 -8.07
C THR A 91 7.58 25.22 -8.02
N PRO A 92 7.45 24.58 -6.85
CA PRO A 92 7.52 23.12 -6.79
C PRO A 92 6.34 22.53 -7.56
N ASN A 93 6.61 21.60 -8.46
CA ASN A 93 5.56 20.75 -9.01
C ASN A 93 5.06 19.82 -7.91
N ILE A 94 3.83 20.03 -7.49
CA ILE A 94 3.16 19.24 -6.45
C ILE A 94 2.17 18.30 -7.14
N ALA A 95 2.40 17.01 -7.05
CA ALA A 95 1.41 16.01 -7.40
C ALA A 95 0.78 15.47 -6.11
N ILE A 96 -0.53 15.58 -6.01
CA ILE A 96 -1.32 15.12 -4.86
C ILE A 96 -2.43 14.19 -5.34
N SER A 97 -2.62 13.07 -4.67
CA SER A 97 -3.73 12.18 -4.96
C SER A 97 -5.05 12.77 -4.46
N PHE A 98 -6.17 12.37 -5.08
CA PHE A 98 -7.51 12.77 -4.62
C PHE A 98 -7.74 12.41 -3.14
N SER A 99 -7.25 11.25 -2.71
CA SER A 99 -7.36 10.83 -1.30
C SER A 99 -6.57 11.74 -0.37
N GLU A 100 -5.36 12.13 -0.75
CA GLU A 100 -4.54 13.08 0.03
C GLU A 100 -5.19 14.45 0.08
N LEU A 101 -5.71 14.93 -1.05
CA LEU A 101 -6.43 16.20 -1.12
C LEU A 101 -7.67 16.19 -0.21
N LYS A 102 -8.44 15.09 -0.21
CA LYS A 102 -9.58 14.91 0.69
C LYS A 102 -9.16 15.08 2.15
N TYR A 103 -8.10 14.39 2.60
CA TYR A 103 -7.60 14.54 3.96
C TYR A 103 -7.11 15.96 4.26
N LEU A 104 -6.48 16.62 3.31
CA LEU A 104 -6.01 18.00 3.48
C LEU A 104 -7.19 18.96 3.72
N ILE A 105 -8.29 18.79 2.97
CA ILE A 105 -9.50 19.63 3.08
C ILE A 105 -10.28 19.31 4.36
N GLU A 106 -10.49 18.03 4.67
CA GLU A 106 -11.26 17.60 5.84
C GLU A 106 -10.55 17.92 7.15
N CYS A 107 -9.24 17.63 7.24
CA CYS A 107 -8.44 17.90 8.42
C CYS A 107 -6.94 17.99 8.08
N PRO A 108 -6.39 19.22 7.91
CA PRO A 108 -4.97 19.42 7.61
C PRO A 108 -4.03 18.78 8.63
N TYR A 109 -4.47 18.65 9.89
CA TYR A 109 -3.69 18.00 10.93
C TYR A 109 -3.58 16.48 10.69
N GLN A 110 -4.67 15.83 10.29
CA GLN A 110 -4.63 14.41 9.91
C GLN A 110 -3.77 14.19 8.64
N PHE A 111 -3.89 15.09 7.67
CA PHE A 111 -3.02 15.07 6.49
C PHE A 111 -1.54 15.12 6.90
N LYS A 112 -1.17 16.08 7.75
CA LYS A 112 0.20 16.23 8.25
C LYS A 112 0.69 14.95 8.94
N LEU A 113 -0.11 14.37 9.82
CA LEU A 113 0.27 13.16 10.53
C LEU A 113 0.44 11.97 9.57
N ARG A 114 -0.51 11.75 8.67
CA ARG A 114 -0.52 10.58 7.79
C ARG A 114 0.51 10.66 6.67
N PHE A 115 0.54 11.77 5.95
CA PHE A 115 1.30 11.87 4.71
C PHE A 115 2.67 12.52 4.89
N MET A 116 2.83 13.42 5.84
CA MET A 116 4.13 14.03 6.11
C MET A 116 4.94 13.26 7.16
N TYR A 117 4.29 12.72 8.18
CA TYR A 117 4.96 12.01 9.28
C TYR A 117 4.78 10.48 9.25
N GLY A 118 3.94 9.96 8.36
CA GLY A 118 3.77 8.51 8.19
C GLY A 118 3.00 7.81 9.31
N PHE A 119 2.22 8.54 10.12
CA PHE A 119 1.37 7.93 11.15
C PHE A 119 0.18 7.23 10.49
N ASN A 120 0.22 5.91 10.47
CA ASN A 120 -0.88 5.10 9.97
C ASN A 120 -1.69 4.52 11.13
N PRO A 121 -3.02 4.39 10.96
CA PRO A 121 -3.84 3.68 11.93
C PRO A 121 -3.42 2.22 12.03
N PRO A 122 -3.76 1.52 13.12
CA PRO A 122 -3.56 0.08 13.22
C PRO A 122 -4.14 -0.65 12.02
N ILE A 123 -3.45 -1.68 11.57
CA ILE A 123 -3.90 -2.49 10.43
C ILE A 123 -5.19 -3.23 10.85
N HIS A 124 -6.27 -3.00 10.11
CA HIS A 124 -7.52 -3.69 10.33
C HIS A 124 -7.46 -5.12 9.77
N GLU A 125 -8.08 -6.08 10.45
CA GLU A 125 -8.07 -7.49 10.06
C GLU A 125 -8.72 -7.73 8.70
N ALA A 126 -9.74 -6.95 8.34
CA ALA A 126 -10.38 -6.99 7.02
C ALA A 126 -9.67 -6.15 5.94
N LEU A 127 -8.41 -5.70 6.19
CA LEU A 127 -7.66 -4.98 5.17
C LEU A 127 -7.54 -5.82 3.90
N GLY A 128 -7.86 -5.22 2.77
CA GLY A 128 -7.90 -5.85 1.46
C GLY A 128 -9.32 -6.21 0.98
N TYR A 129 -10.31 -6.31 1.87
CA TYR A 129 -11.67 -6.67 1.49
C TYR A 129 -12.27 -5.69 0.46
N GLY A 130 -12.28 -4.40 0.77
CA GLY A 130 -12.79 -3.37 -0.15
C GLY A 130 -12.04 -3.37 -1.48
N LYS A 131 -10.70 -3.44 -1.43
CA LYS A 131 -9.89 -3.54 -2.64
C LYS A 131 -10.25 -4.77 -3.46
N GLY A 132 -10.41 -5.94 -2.84
CA GLY A 132 -10.79 -7.17 -3.53
C GLY A 132 -12.11 -7.04 -4.26
N LEU A 133 -13.13 -6.42 -3.65
CA LEU A 133 -14.41 -6.14 -4.32
C LEU A 133 -14.24 -5.22 -5.55
N HIS A 134 -13.46 -4.14 -5.41
CA HIS A 134 -13.15 -3.25 -6.55
C HIS A 134 -12.42 -4.01 -7.67
N ASP A 135 -11.43 -4.85 -7.33
CA ASP A 135 -10.68 -5.62 -8.31
C ASP A 135 -11.59 -6.61 -9.07
N VAL A 136 -12.55 -7.28 -8.39
CA VAL A 136 -13.55 -8.15 -9.02
C VAL A 136 -14.45 -7.36 -9.98
N LEU A 137 -15.02 -6.25 -9.51
CA LEU A 137 -15.88 -5.41 -10.32
C LEU A 137 -15.15 -4.84 -11.54
N SER A 138 -13.91 -4.39 -11.33
CA SER A 138 -13.04 -3.91 -12.40
C SER A 138 -12.78 -4.98 -13.47
N GLU A 139 -12.49 -6.21 -13.05
CA GLU A 139 -12.28 -7.33 -13.97
C GLU A 139 -13.55 -7.64 -14.76
N MET A 140 -14.72 -7.68 -14.11
CA MET A 140 -16.00 -7.91 -14.79
C MET A 140 -16.27 -6.85 -15.88
N HIS A 141 -16.08 -5.57 -15.55
CA HIS A 141 -16.27 -4.48 -16.51
C HIS A 141 -15.23 -4.46 -17.62
N LYS A 142 -13.97 -4.78 -17.34
CA LYS A 142 -12.91 -4.87 -18.36
C LYS A 142 -13.14 -6.03 -19.32
N ARG A 143 -13.58 -7.18 -18.83
CA ARG A 143 -13.96 -8.32 -19.68
C ARG A 143 -15.13 -7.95 -20.59
N ALA A 144 -16.16 -7.31 -20.04
CA ALA A 144 -17.30 -6.86 -20.84
C ALA A 144 -16.89 -5.86 -21.94
N LEU A 145 -15.98 -4.94 -21.66
CA LEU A 145 -15.37 -4.05 -22.68
C LEU A 145 -14.65 -4.82 -23.78
N ALA A 146 -14.03 -5.95 -23.46
CA ALA A 146 -13.37 -6.83 -24.41
C ALA A 146 -14.35 -7.75 -25.19
N GLY A 147 -15.65 -7.67 -24.90
CA GLY A 147 -16.68 -8.55 -25.49
C GLY A 147 -16.86 -9.90 -24.79
N ASP A 148 -16.14 -10.14 -23.69
CA ASP A 148 -16.24 -11.32 -22.87
C ASP A 148 -17.06 -11.01 -21.60
N VAL A 149 -18.38 -11.07 -21.71
CA VAL A 149 -19.27 -10.73 -20.59
C VAL A 149 -19.26 -11.87 -19.57
N PRO A 150 -18.81 -11.61 -18.31
CA PRO A 150 -18.79 -12.63 -17.28
C PRO A 150 -20.20 -13.16 -16.98
N THR A 151 -20.27 -14.41 -16.61
CA THR A 151 -21.50 -15.06 -16.17
C THR A 151 -21.59 -15.13 -14.66
N LYS A 152 -22.79 -15.29 -14.12
CA LYS A 152 -23.02 -15.44 -12.68
C LYS A 152 -22.24 -16.64 -12.09
N ALA A 153 -22.09 -17.71 -12.86
CA ALA A 153 -21.36 -18.91 -12.44
C ALA A 153 -19.86 -18.67 -12.20
N GLU A 154 -19.28 -17.61 -12.75
CA GLU A 154 -17.86 -17.28 -12.61
C GLU A 154 -17.57 -16.42 -11.40
N ILE A 155 -18.58 -15.88 -10.70
CA ILE A 155 -18.40 -14.93 -9.60
C ILE A 155 -17.53 -15.50 -8.48
N GLU A 156 -17.77 -16.75 -8.08
CA GLU A 156 -16.98 -17.38 -7.02
C GLU A 156 -15.50 -17.45 -7.39
N SER A 157 -15.18 -17.86 -8.61
CA SER A 157 -13.80 -17.94 -9.07
C SER A 157 -13.13 -16.58 -9.21
N LEU A 158 -13.88 -15.54 -9.57
CA LEU A 158 -13.38 -14.15 -9.61
C LEU A 158 -13.08 -13.64 -8.21
N VAL A 159 -13.96 -13.90 -7.24
CA VAL A 159 -13.73 -13.55 -5.84
C VAL A 159 -12.49 -14.26 -5.31
N ASP A 160 -12.34 -15.56 -5.54
CA ASP A 160 -11.18 -16.33 -5.09
C ASP A 160 -9.86 -15.82 -5.68
N ARG A 161 -9.89 -15.32 -6.89
CA ARG A 161 -8.71 -14.74 -7.57
C ARG A 161 -8.30 -13.39 -7.02
N HIS A 162 -9.26 -12.54 -6.68
CA HIS A 162 -8.99 -11.13 -6.37
C HIS A 162 -9.09 -10.78 -4.89
N LEU A 163 -9.78 -11.60 -4.08
CA LEU A 163 -9.96 -11.31 -2.67
C LEU A 163 -8.73 -11.69 -1.86
N HIS A 164 -7.88 -10.71 -1.57
CA HIS A 164 -6.69 -10.88 -0.75
C HIS A 164 -6.85 -10.18 0.59
N THR A 165 -7.08 -10.96 1.65
CA THR A 165 -7.21 -10.48 3.03
C THR A 165 -6.08 -11.05 3.90
N PRO A 166 -4.83 -10.57 3.74
CA PRO A 166 -3.64 -11.20 4.32
C PRO A 166 -3.62 -11.19 5.84
N TYR A 167 -4.41 -10.31 6.44
CA TYR A 167 -4.45 -10.13 7.89
C TYR A 167 -5.67 -10.78 8.57
N ALA A 168 -6.58 -11.33 7.80
CA ALA A 168 -7.73 -12.05 8.34
C ALA A 168 -7.31 -13.44 8.86
N TYR A 169 -7.77 -13.78 10.07
CA TYR A 169 -7.67 -15.15 10.55
C TYR A 169 -8.64 -16.09 9.76
N PRO A 170 -8.43 -17.41 9.78
CA PRO A 170 -9.13 -18.33 8.85
C PRO A 170 -10.65 -18.18 8.84
N THR A 171 -11.30 -18.11 10.02
CA THR A 171 -12.75 -17.96 10.12
C THR A 171 -13.24 -16.63 9.54
N LEU A 172 -12.55 -15.52 9.84
CA LEU A 172 -12.90 -14.21 9.27
C LEU A 172 -12.70 -14.18 7.76
N ARG A 173 -11.64 -14.82 7.27
CA ARG A 173 -11.37 -14.91 5.82
C ARG A 173 -12.51 -15.57 5.08
N GLU A 174 -13.03 -16.67 5.61
CA GLU A 174 -14.18 -17.35 5.02
C GLU A 174 -15.45 -16.49 5.06
N GLN A 175 -15.72 -15.84 6.18
CA GLN A 175 -16.85 -14.90 6.30
C GLN A 175 -16.74 -13.74 5.30
N LEU A 176 -15.54 -13.18 5.12
CA LEU A 176 -15.29 -12.12 4.15
C LEU A 176 -15.47 -12.62 2.72
N ARG A 177 -15.00 -13.85 2.43
CA ARG A 177 -15.20 -14.50 1.14
C ARG A 177 -16.68 -14.67 0.81
N GLU A 178 -17.46 -15.27 1.70
CA GLU A 178 -18.90 -15.43 1.51
C GLU A 178 -19.62 -14.09 1.34
N SER A 179 -19.21 -13.08 2.14
CA SER A 179 -19.79 -11.73 2.05
C SER A 179 -19.46 -11.07 0.71
N ALA A 180 -18.26 -11.28 0.19
CA ALA A 180 -17.85 -10.79 -1.11
C ALA A 180 -18.66 -11.44 -2.24
N ILE A 181 -18.81 -12.76 -2.22
CA ILE A 181 -19.64 -13.50 -3.21
C ILE A 181 -21.06 -12.94 -3.20
N LYS A 182 -21.69 -12.83 -2.02
CA LYS A 182 -23.05 -12.27 -1.89
C LYS A 182 -23.17 -10.82 -2.36
N ALA A 183 -22.12 -10.02 -2.17
CA ALA A 183 -22.11 -8.63 -2.63
C ALA A 183 -22.02 -8.53 -4.15
N ILE A 184 -21.13 -9.32 -4.75
CA ILE A 184 -20.95 -9.35 -6.22
C ILE A 184 -22.17 -10.00 -6.90
N ASP A 185 -22.76 -11.06 -6.34
CA ASP A 185 -24.02 -11.65 -6.83
C ASP A 185 -25.14 -10.61 -6.90
N ARG A 186 -25.32 -9.85 -5.80
CA ARG A 186 -26.33 -8.77 -5.78
C ARG A 186 -26.05 -7.66 -6.79
N TYR A 187 -24.77 -7.33 -6.97
CA TYR A 187 -24.39 -6.38 -8.01
C TYR A 187 -24.72 -6.92 -9.40
N PHE A 188 -24.38 -8.15 -9.68
CA PHE A 188 -24.67 -8.80 -10.96
C PHE A 188 -26.17 -8.89 -11.24
N ASP A 189 -26.98 -9.28 -10.24
CA ASP A 189 -28.45 -9.34 -10.40
C ASP A 189 -29.09 -8.00 -10.71
N ARG A 190 -28.46 -6.89 -10.28
CA ARG A 190 -28.99 -5.54 -10.52
C ARG A 190 -28.39 -4.84 -11.73
N HIS A 191 -27.18 -5.16 -12.08
CA HIS A 191 -26.37 -4.42 -13.05
C HIS A 191 -25.69 -5.31 -14.10
N GLY A 192 -25.98 -6.61 -14.13
CA GLY A 192 -25.40 -7.53 -15.11
C GLY A 192 -25.64 -7.10 -16.55
N ASP A 193 -26.85 -6.62 -16.85
CA ASP A 193 -27.20 -6.13 -18.19
C ASP A 193 -26.46 -4.82 -18.54
N ASP A 194 -26.07 -4.06 -17.54
CA ASP A 194 -25.32 -2.80 -17.70
C ASP A 194 -23.83 -2.99 -17.99
N LEU A 195 -23.29 -4.19 -17.79
CA LEU A 195 -21.86 -4.47 -18.02
C LEU A 195 -21.42 -4.09 -19.43
N THR A 196 -22.27 -4.33 -20.41
CA THR A 196 -22.01 -3.99 -21.83
C THR A 196 -22.02 -2.49 -22.12
N ARG A 197 -22.54 -1.67 -21.19
CA ARG A 197 -22.58 -0.21 -21.29
C ARG A 197 -21.34 0.45 -20.67
N THR A 198 -20.36 -0.32 -20.24
CA THR A 198 -19.10 0.18 -19.71
C THR A 198 -18.35 0.97 -20.79
N ILE A 199 -17.89 2.17 -20.46
CA ILE A 199 -17.03 3.00 -21.31
C ILE A 199 -15.57 2.87 -20.82
N HIS A 200 -15.36 3.01 -19.50
CA HIS A 200 -14.07 2.85 -18.88
C HIS A 200 -14.21 2.22 -17.49
N SER A 201 -13.27 1.34 -17.15
CA SER A 201 -13.07 0.82 -15.80
C SER A 201 -11.69 1.20 -15.32
N GLU A 202 -11.57 1.67 -14.06
CA GLU A 202 -10.31 2.08 -13.43
C GLU A 202 -9.56 3.16 -14.23
N LYS A 203 -10.31 4.19 -14.68
CA LYS A 203 -9.75 5.29 -15.49
C LYS A 203 -8.90 6.21 -14.62
N VAL A 204 -7.60 6.21 -14.87
CA VAL A 204 -6.69 7.19 -14.25
C VAL A 204 -6.95 8.57 -14.88
N ILE A 205 -7.08 9.57 -14.03
CA ILE A 205 -7.19 10.98 -14.39
C ILE A 205 -6.12 11.79 -13.70
N GLU A 206 -5.66 12.82 -14.38
CA GLU A 206 -4.71 13.79 -13.88
C GLU A 206 -5.17 15.17 -14.32
N VAL A 207 -5.31 16.09 -13.37
CA VAL A 207 -5.83 17.43 -13.61
C VAL A 207 -4.93 18.45 -12.94
N GLU A 208 -4.41 19.40 -13.68
CA GLU A 208 -3.74 20.56 -13.13
C GLU A 208 -4.80 21.55 -12.60
N ILE A 209 -4.80 21.75 -11.28
CA ILE A 209 -5.76 22.63 -10.59
C ILE A 209 -5.20 24.04 -10.35
N SER A 210 -3.88 24.21 -10.43
CA SER A 210 -3.16 25.48 -10.35
C SER A 210 -1.79 25.30 -11.00
N PRO A 211 -1.11 26.35 -11.48
CA PRO A 211 0.22 26.21 -12.05
C PRO A 211 1.17 25.45 -11.14
N GLY A 212 1.66 24.31 -11.64
CA GLY A 212 2.54 23.39 -10.90
C GLY A 212 1.85 22.54 -9.82
N VAL A 213 0.51 22.52 -9.73
CA VAL A 213 -0.24 21.67 -8.78
C VAL A 213 -1.17 20.74 -9.55
N THR A 214 -0.85 19.47 -9.51
CA THR A 214 -1.59 18.42 -10.21
C THR A 214 -2.29 17.49 -9.22
N VAL A 215 -3.58 17.24 -9.45
CA VAL A 215 -4.35 16.22 -8.72
C VAL A 215 -4.50 15.00 -9.59
N ASN A 216 -4.10 13.86 -9.06
CA ASN A 216 -4.31 12.58 -9.71
C ASN A 216 -5.36 11.75 -8.96
N GLY A 217 -6.09 10.94 -9.71
CA GLY A 217 -7.12 10.08 -9.14
C GLY A 217 -7.48 8.96 -10.09
N ARG A 218 -8.38 8.12 -9.64
CA ARG A 218 -8.89 7.00 -10.43
C ARG A 218 -10.39 6.93 -10.29
N ILE A 219 -11.08 6.87 -11.42
CA ILE A 219 -12.52 6.67 -11.49
C ILE A 219 -12.77 5.18 -11.62
N ASP A 220 -13.56 4.60 -10.73
CA ASP A 220 -13.82 3.15 -10.71
C ASP A 220 -14.54 2.71 -11.99
N LEU A 221 -15.61 3.42 -12.38
CA LEU A 221 -16.39 3.07 -13.56
C LEU A 221 -16.99 4.30 -14.25
N ILE A 222 -16.89 4.34 -15.57
CA ILE A 222 -17.64 5.25 -16.44
C ILE A 222 -18.51 4.40 -17.36
N LYS A 223 -19.83 4.65 -17.35
CA LYS A 223 -20.78 3.92 -18.19
C LYS A 223 -21.74 4.83 -18.92
N SER A 224 -22.30 4.36 -20.05
CA SER A 224 -23.40 4.99 -20.74
C SER A 224 -24.72 4.62 -20.07
N LEU A 225 -25.63 5.60 -19.93
CA LEU A 225 -27.01 5.37 -19.50
C LEU A 225 -27.89 5.06 -20.69
N GLU A 226 -29.11 4.58 -20.44
CA GLU A 226 -30.15 4.36 -21.49
C GLU A 226 -30.51 5.66 -22.20
N THR A 227 -30.39 6.78 -21.50
CA THR A 227 -30.65 8.12 -22.07
C THR A 227 -29.56 8.58 -23.03
N GLY A 228 -28.44 7.85 -23.18
CA GLY A 228 -27.26 8.27 -23.94
C GLY A 228 -26.30 9.17 -23.14
N GLU A 229 -26.63 9.52 -21.90
CA GLU A 229 -25.76 10.28 -21.01
C GLU A 229 -24.66 9.39 -20.42
N THR A 230 -23.57 10.03 -19.94
CA THR A 230 -22.47 9.34 -19.27
C THR A 230 -22.62 9.46 -17.77
N ALA A 231 -22.51 8.35 -17.06
CA ALA A 231 -22.49 8.30 -15.60
C ALA A 231 -21.11 7.90 -15.08
N ILE A 232 -20.69 8.56 -14.02
CA ILE A 232 -19.52 8.20 -13.22
C ILE A 232 -20.02 7.43 -11.99
N VAL A 233 -19.50 6.24 -11.76
CA VAL A 233 -19.85 5.38 -10.64
C VAL A 233 -18.63 5.15 -9.77
N ASP A 234 -18.78 5.35 -8.47
CA ASP A 234 -17.78 5.08 -7.45
C ASP A 234 -18.29 3.94 -6.56
N PHE A 235 -17.52 2.88 -6.46
CA PHE A 235 -17.91 1.71 -5.69
C PHE A 235 -17.62 1.90 -4.21
N LYS A 236 -18.59 1.61 -3.35
CA LYS A 236 -18.43 1.67 -1.89
C LYS A 236 -18.70 0.32 -1.28
N SER A 237 -17.72 -0.19 -0.56
CA SER A 237 -17.81 -1.47 0.17
C SER A 237 -18.46 -1.34 1.54
N THR A 238 -18.80 -0.12 1.98
CA THR A 238 -19.49 0.15 3.24
C THR A 238 -21.00 0.21 3.02
N GLN A 239 -21.75 -0.32 4.01
CA GLN A 239 -23.21 -0.19 4.01
C GLN A 239 -23.59 1.30 4.04
N ALA A 240 -24.51 1.71 3.14
CA ALA A 240 -25.07 3.05 3.21
C ALA A 240 -25.78 3.21 4.56
N SER A 241 -25.42 4.23 5.33
CA SER A 241 -26.06 4.60 6.58
C SER A 241 -27.42 5.28 6.31
#